data_3342d33d4e254ac75a5cd20da47a99f9
#
_entry.id   3342d33d4e254ac75a5cd20da47a99f9
#
_cell.length_a   1.000
_cell.length_b   1.000
_cell.length_c   1.000
_cell.angle_alpha   90.00
_cell.angle_beta   90.00
_cell.angle_gamma   90.00
#
_symmetry.space_group_name_H-M   'P 1'
#
loop_
_entity.id
_entity.type
_entity.pdbx_description
1 polymer ?
#
loop_
_entity_poly.entity_id
_entity_poly.type
_entity_poly.pdbx_seq_one_letter_code
_entity_poly.pdbx_strand_id
1 'polypeptide(L)'
;MSRYLAAVEQWESLSHRAPTARLAAHDLAAGHVVAGGCAAMAVVTAVSIYRTDDLGTFFGVGFVLICLTCALAADVRALFAPGVLPPLLMIATLATVAVFDPPVIDVDGLAVTAGATQRTIAGVIDHATALVVGHALALASIGLRILTASSAARSPSADV
;
A
#
# COMPACT_ATOMS: atom_id res chain seq x y z
N MET A 1 -11.46 -19.62 -41.12
CA MET A 1 -10.36 -19.87 -40.18
C MET A 1 -9.44 -18.67 -40.04
N SER A 2 -9.04 -17.99 -41.12
CA SER A 2 -8.15 -16.81 -41.11
C SER A 2 -8.67 -15.59 -40.33
N ARG A 3 -9.97 -15.32 -40.31
CA ARG A 3 -10.55 -14.16 -39.60
C ARG A 3 -10.56 -14.29 -38.07
N TYR A 4 -10.63 -15.51 -37.56
CA TYR A 4 -10.57 -15.77 -36.11
C TYR A 4 -9.16 -15.54 -35.56
N LEU A 5 -8.13 -15.96 -36.29
CA LEU A 5 -6.72 -15.75 -35.88
C LEU A 5 -6.36 -14.25 -35.87
N ALA A 6 -6.79 -13.47 -36.87
CA ALA A 6 -6.58 -12.04 -36.90
C ALA A 6 -7.30 -11.31 -35.75
N ALA A 7 -8.46 -11.76 -35.32
CA ALA A 7 -9.18 -11.19 -34.19
C ALA A 7 -8.45 -11.49 -32.85
N VAL A 8 -7.90 -12.69 -32.68
CA VAL A 8 -7.14 -13.06 -31.48
C VAL A 8 -5.85 -12.25 -31.37
N GLU A 9 -5.09 -12.10 -32.47
CA GLU A 9 -3.90 -11.25 -32.50
C GLU A 9 -4.20 -9.77 -32.18
N GLN A 10 -5.35 -9.30 -32.64
CA GLN A 10 -5.79 -7.92 -32.37
C GLN A 10 -6.16 -7.72 -30.90
N TRP A 11 -6.80 -8.71 -30.26
CA TRP A 11 -7.09 -8.69 -28.81
C TRP A 11 -5.82 -8.75 -27.96
N GLU A 12 -4.85 -9.56 -28.31
CA GLU A 12 -3.55 -9.62 -27.64
C GLU A 12 -2.81 -8.28 -27.74
N SER A 13 -2.80 -7.66 -28.91
CA SER A 13 -2.15 -6.35 -29.10
C SER A 13 -2.82 -5.20 -28.33
N LEU A 14 -4.14 -5.27 -28.12
CA LEU A 14 -4.90 -4.28 -27.34
C LEU A 14 -4.74 -4.50 -25.83
N SER A 15 -4.66 -5.74 -25.38
CA SER A 15 -4.42 -6.05 -23.97
C SER A 15 -3.04 -5.59 -23.49
N HIS A 16 -2.02 -5.65 -24.35
CA HIS A 16 -0.69 -5.10 -24.06
C HIS A 16 -0.61 -3.56 -24.08
N ARG A 17 -1.61 -2.89 -24.64
CA ARG A 17 -1.68 -1.41 -24.71
C ARG A 17 -2.50 -0.77 -23.60
N ALA A 18 -3.21 -1.55 -22.80
CA ALA A 18 -3.94 -1.01 -21.66
C ALA A 18 -2.96 -0.34 -20.67
N PRO A 19 -3.19 0.92 -20.25
CA PRO A 19 -2.30 1.59 -19.30
C PRO A 19 -2.18 0.82 -17.98
N THR A 20 -3.20 0.06 -17.62
CA THR A 20 -3.20 -0.86 -16.47
C THR A 20 -2.24 -2.05 -16.63
N ALA A 21 -2.02 -2.55 -17.87
CA ALA A 21 -1.05 -3.60 -18.12
C ALA A 21 0.40 -3.11 -18.01
N ARG A 22 0.65 -1.83 -18.29
CA ARG A 22 1.98 -1.22 -18.10
C ARG A 22 2.31 -1.01 -16.62
N LEU A 23 1.33 -0.71 -15.77
CA LEU A 23 1.51 -0.63 -14.32
C LEU A 23 1.78 -2.03 -13.70
N ALA A 24 1.18 -3.09 -14.27
CA ALA A 24 1.42 -4.46 -13.85
C ALA A 24 2.74 -5.06 -14.40
N ALA A 25 3.33 -4.46 -15.43
CA ALA A 25 4.58 -4.94 -16.06
C ALA A 25 5.85 -4.41 -15.38
N HIS A 26 5.75 -3.47 -14.44
CA HIS A 26 6.87 -3.00 -13.64
C HIS A 26 6.82 -3.68 -12.27
N ASP A 27 7.29 -4.92 -12.23
CA ASP A 27 7.60 -5.62 -10.98
C ASP A 27 8.75 -4.88 -10.29
N LEU A 28 8.38 -3.93 -9.42
CA LEU A 28 9.35 -3.18 -8.64
C LEU A 28 9.98 -4.09 -7.59
N ALA A 29 11.30 -4.11 -7.53
CA ALA A 29 12.00 -4.80 -6.46
C ALA A 29 11.50 -4.28 -5.10
N ALA A 30 11.40 -5.17 -4.10
CA ALA A 30 10.86 -4.87 -2.78
C ALA A 30 11.42 -3.58 -2.16
N GLY A 31 12.72 -3.29 -2.37
CA GLY A 31 13.37 -2.07 -1.90
C GLY A 31 12.78 -0.78 -2.49
N HIS A 32 12.41 -0.77 -3.77
CA HIS A 32 11.79 0.41 -4.41
C HIS A 32 10.36 0.63 -3.92
N VAL A 33 9.60 -0.45 -3.68
CA VAL A 33 8.24 -0.35 -3.11
C VAL A 33 8.29 0.22 -1.71
N VAL A 34 9.22 -0.26 -0.87
CA VAL A 34 9.42 0.23 0.50
C VAL A 34 9.84 1.70 0.49
N ALA A 35 10.86 2.06 -0.32
CA ALA A 35 11.32 3.45 -0.41
C ALA A 35 10.23 4.39 -0.92
N GLY A 36 9.47 3.98 -1.94
CA GLY A 36 8.33 4.73 -2.46
C GLY A 36 7.22 4.91 -1.42
N GLY A 37 6.90 3.85 -0.68
CA GLY A 37 5.94 3.89 0.42
C GLY A 37 6.36 4.84 1.54
N CYS A 38 7.63 4.78 1.96
CA CYS A 38 8.17 5.70 2.96
C CYS A 38 8.15 7.16 2.47
N ALA A 39 8.56 7.43 1.23
CA ALA A 39 8.54 8.77 0.66
C ALA A 39 7.10 9.32 0.54
N ALA A 40 6.16 8.52 0.04
CA ALA A 40 4.75 8.90 -0.04
C ALA A 40 4.16 9.17 1.35
N MET A 41 4.49 8.34 2.33
CA MET A 41 4.04 8.53 3.71
C MET A 41 4.59 9.80 4.34
N ALA A 42 5.86 10.11 4.09
CA ALA A 42 6.47 11.37 4.55
C ALA A 42 5.75 12.60 3.95
N VAL A 43 5.39 12.54 2.66
CA VAL A 43 4.63 13.62 2.00
C VAL A 43 3.23 13.74 2.60
N VAL A 44 2.50 12.63 2.78
CA VAL A 44 1.15 12.66 3.39
C VAL A 44 1.19 13.22 4.80
N THR A 45 2.18 12.79 5.61
CA THR A 45 2.37 13.29 6.97
C THR A 45 2.66 14.80 6.97
N ALA A 46 3.61 15.25 6.14
CA ALA A 46 3.94 16.67 6.04
C ALA A 46 2.76 17.53 5.59
N VAL A 47 1.97 17.05 4.61
CA VAL A 47 0.77 17.75 4.14
C VAL A 47 -0.31 17.77 5.22
N SER A 48 -0.50 16.68 5.97
CA SER A 48 -1.46 16.64 7.09
C SER A 48 -1.12 17.68 8.13
N ILE A 49 0.12 17.67 8.61
CA ILE A 49 0.62 18.63 9.60
C ILE A 49 0.46 20.08 9.10
N TYR A 50 0.87 20.34 7.85
CA TYR A 50 0.80 21.69 7.28
C TYR A 50 -0.65 22.23 7.18
N ARG A 51 -1.64 21.35 7.01
CA ARG A 51 -3.04 21.75 6.80
C ARG A 51 -3.86 21.87 8.07
N THR A 52 -3.59 21.02 9.04
CA THR A 52 -4.49 20.84 10.20
C THR A 52 -3.77 20.82 11.54
N ASP A 53 -2.44 20.88 11.55
CA ASP A 53 -1.57 20.72 12.72
C ASP A 53 -1.86 19.41 13.50
N ASP A 54 -2.48 18.42 12.81
CA ASP A 54 -2.77 17.10 13.37
C ASP A 54 -2.59 15.96 12.37
N LEU A 55 -2.63 14.71 12.85
CA LEU A 55 -2.67 13.49 12.07
C LEU A 55 -4.11 12.94 12.00
N GLY A 56 -5.02 13.70 11.41
CA GLY A 56 -6.44 13.35 11.36
C GLY A 56 -6.80 12.38 10.23
N THR A 57 -8.06 12.46 9.78
CA THR A 57 -8.63 11.57 8.75
C THR A 57 -7.83 11.57 7.43
N PHE A 58 -7.25 12.72 7.05
CA PHE A 58 -6.44 12.83 5.82
C PHE A 58 -5.22 11.91 5.88
N PHE A 59 -4.52 11.88 7.02
CA PHE A 59 -3.39 10.96 7.24
C PHE A 59 -3.84 9.50 7.13
N GLY A 60 -4.96 9.13 7.79
CA GLY A 60 -5.48 7.76 7.75
C GLY A 60 -5.86 7.30 6.33
N VAL A 61 -6.56 8.15 5.56
CA VAL A 61 -6.91 7.85 4.15
C VAL A 61 -5.66 7.73 3.29
N GLY A 62 -4.72 8.65 3.42
CA GLY A 62 -3.44 8.61 2.70
C GLY A 62 -2.66 7.33 2.99
N PHE A 63 -2.61 6.92 4.26
CA PHE A 63 -1.98 5.66 4.66
C PHE A 63 -2.62 4.44 3.97
N VAL A 64 -3.97 4.34 3.96
CA VAL A 64 -4.68 3.24 3.30
C VAL A 64 -4.37 3.19 1.81
N LEU A 65 -4.37 4.34 1.13
CA LEU A 65 -4.05 4.42 -0.30
C LEU A 65 -2.60 4.01 -0.59
N ILE A 66 -1.65 4.40 0.26
CA ILE A 66 -0.24 4.01 0.12
C ILE A 66 -0.10 2.50 0.29
N CYS A 67 -0.72 1.90 1.32
CA CYS A 67 -0.69 0.46 1.54
C CYS A 67 -1.23 -0.31 0.33
N LEU A 68 -2.36 0.12 -0.21
CA LEU A 68 -2.96 -0.48 -1.40
C LEU A 68 -2.05 -0.35 -2.63
N THR A 69 -1.50 0.84 -2.86
CA THR A 69 -0.58 1.09 -3.99
C THR A 69 0.69 0.25 -3.89
N CYS A 70 1.30 0.15 -2.70
CA CYS A 70 2.45 -0.71 -2.46
C CYS A 70 2.14 -2.18 -2.72
N ALA A 71 0.97 -2.67 -2.27
CA ALA A 71 0.54 -4.05 -2.49
C ALA A 71 0.30 -4.36 -3.98
N LEU A 72 -0.20 -3.39 -4.75
CA LEU A 72 -0.42 -3.54 -6.20
C LEU A 72 0.90 -3.44 -7.00
N ALA A 73 1.85 -2.64 -6.54
CA ALA A 73 3.13 -2.41 -7.22
C ALA A 73 4.19 -3.48 -6.92
N ALA A 74 4.03 -4.28 -5.86
CA ALA A 74 4.99 -5.29 -5.46
C ALA A 74 5.02 -6.48 -6.43
N ASP A 75 6.24 -7.00 -6.72
CA ASP A 75 6.42 -8.26 -7.44
C ASP A 75 5.78 -9.43 -6.67
N VAL A 76 5.22 -10.41 -7.40
CA VAL A 76 4.64 -11.64 -6.85
C VAL A 76 5.66 -12.45 -6.02
N ARG A 77 6.95 -12.30 -6.32
CA ARG A 77 8.05 -12.94 -5.57
C ARG A 77 8.43 -12.21 -4.28
N ALA A 78 8.01 -10.96 -4.13
CA ALA A 78 8.33 -10.09 -3.00
C ALA A 78 7.11 -9.82 -2.09
N LEU A 79 6.08 -10.67 -2.13
CA LEU A 79 4.79 -10.49 -1.44
C LEU A 79 4.90 -10.40 0.09
N PHE A 80 6.01 -10.87 0.66
CA PHE A 80 6.25 -10.74 2.09
C PHE A 80 6.41 -9.27 2.52
N ALA A 81 7.08 -8.45 1.70
CA ALA A 81 7.33 -7.04 2.03
C ALA A 81 6.02 -6.23 2.19
N PRO A 82 5.07 -6.21 1.23
CA PRO A 82 3.82 -5.48 1.41
C PRO A 82 2.90 -6.07 2.49
N GLY A 83 3.08 -7.34 2.89
CA GLY A 83 2.33 -7.95 4.00
C GLY A 83 2.76 -7.41 5.37
N VAL A 84 4.03 -7.06 5.56
CA VAL A 84 4.59 -6.57 6.82
C VAL A 84 4.75 -5.05 6.83
N LEU A 85 4.81 -4.43 5.65
CA LEU A 85 5.05 -3.00 5.48
C LEU A 85 4.03 -2.09 6.21
N PRO A 86 2.69 -2.33 6.15
CA PRO A 86 1.72 -1.43 6.74
C PRO A 86 1.94 -1.16 8.24
N PRO A 87 2.04 -2.17 9.12
CA PRO A 87 2.26 -1.89 10.53
C PRO A 87 3.62 -1.24 10.82
N LEU A 88 4.67 -1.63 10.10
CA LEU A 88 5.98 -1.02 10.26
C LEU A 88 6.00 0.44 9.81
N LEU A 89 5.35 0.75 8.69
CA LEU A 89 5.26 2.10 8.16
C LEU A 89 4.49 3.03 9.12
N MET A 90 3.37 2.56 9.67
CA MET A 90 2.59 3.31 10.65
C MET A 90 3.41 3.61 11.90
N ILE A 91 4.01 2.58 12.52
CA ILE A 91 4.82 2.73 13.72
C ILE A 91 6.01 3.65 13.47
N ALA A 92 6.74 3.47 12.37
CA ALA A 92 7.90 4.28 12.04
C ALA A 92 7.53 5.76 11.83
N THR A 93 6.42 6.03 11.14
CA THR A 93 5.93 7.39 10.91
C THR A 93 5.53 8.06 12.22
N LEU A 94 4.69 7.40 13.02
CA LEU A 94 4.23 7.96 14.30
C LEU A 94 5.36 8.11 15.30
N ALA A 95 6.33 7.18 15.36
CA ALA A 95 7.52 7.33 16.19
C ALA A 95 8.37 8.54 15.75
N THR A 96 8.51 8.76 14.44
CA THR A 96 9.21 9.93 13.92
C THR A 96 8.50 11.22 14.33
N VAL A 97 7.21 11.32 14.14
CA VAL A 97 6.42 12.49 14.56
C VAL A 97 6.48 12.68 16.07
N ALA A 98 6.37 11.61 16.86
CA ALA A 98 6.44 11.68 18.32
C ALA A 98 7.79 12.22 18.84
N VAL A 99 8.86 12.07 18.07
CA VAL A 99 10.20 12.58 18.42
C VAL A 99 10.42 14.02 17.97
N PHE A 100 10.00 14.34 16.73
CA PHE A 100 10.33 15.63 16.11
C PHE A 100 9.25 16.70 16.31
N ASP A 101 7.99 16.30 16.42
CA ASP A 101 6.84 17.20 16.59
C ASP A 101 5.77 16.57 17.49
N PRO A 102 6.05 16.38 18.79
CA PRO A 102 5.17 15.69 19.73
C PRO A 102 3.74 16.24 19.81
N PRO A 103 3.51 17.57 19.73
CA PRO A 103 2.16 18.14 19.84
C PRO A 103 1.17 17.69 18.75
N VAL A 104 1.67 17.32 17.56
CA VAL A 104 0.86 16.85 16.42
C VAL A 104 0.10 15.55 16.73
N ILE A 105 0.64 14.73 17.65
CA ILE A 105 -0.07 13.55 18.15
C ILE A 105 -0.90 13.97 19.35
N ASP A 106 -2.08 14.50 19.07
CA ASP A 106 -3.06 14.91 20.08
C ASP A 106 -4.15 13.83 20.18
N VAL A 107 -4.11 13.06 21.26
CA VAL A 107 -5.04 11.96 21.51
C VAL A 107 -5.70 12.20 22.86
N ASP A 108 -7.03 12.09 22.91
CA ASP A 108 -7.82 12.28 24.11
C ASP A 108 -7.31 11.46 25.30
N GLY A 109 -7.04 12.12 26.42
CA GLY A 109 -6.54 11.50 27.64
C GLY A 109 -5.03 11.27 27.70
N LEU A 110 -4.27 11.67 26.65
CA LEU A 110 -2.82 11.61 26.68
C LEU A 110 -2.24 12.77 27.48
N ALA A 111 -1.37 12.48 28.46
CA ALA A 111 -0.74 13.51 29.25
C ALA A 111 0.17 14.40 28.38
N VAL A 112 0.16 15.71 28.61
CA VAL A 112 1.03 16.67 27.91
C VAL A 112 2.53 16.32 28.06
N THR A 113 2.88 15.70 29.19
CA THR A 113 4.25 15.25 29.53
C THR A 113 4.55 13.84 29.00
N ALA A 114 3.64 13.25 28.20
CA ALA A 114 3.84 11.90 27.64
C ALA A 114 5.11 11.85 26.77
N GLY A 115 5.92 10.84 27.00
CA GLY A 115 7.13 10.60 26.21
C GLY A 115 6.84 10.06 24.81
N ALA A 116 7.83 10.08 23.92
CA ALA A 116 7.68 9.68 22.52
C ALA A 116 7.08 8.26 22.36
N THR A 117 7.47 7.31 23.18
CA THR A 117 6.92 5.95 23.15
C THR A 117 5.42 5.91 23.46
N GLN A 118 4.97 6.66 24.48
CA GLN A 118 3.56 6.73 24.84
C GLN A 118 2.74 7.38 23.72
N ARG A 119 3.27 8.47 23.12
CA ARG A 119 2.65 9.15 21.98
C ARG A 119 2.55 8.24 20.77
N THR A 120 3.61 7.50 20.46
CA THR A 120 3.58 6.51 19.37
C THR A 120 2.50 5.47 19.58
N ILE A 121 2.42 4.88 20.77
CA ILE A 121 1.40 3.87 21.09
C ILE A 121 0.00 4.46 20.99
N ALA A 122 -0.23 5.63 21.59
CA ALA A 122 -1.51 6.31 21.53
C ALA A 122 -1.92 6.64 20.09
N GLY A 123 -1.00 7.16 19.26
CA GLY A 123 -1.24 7.45 17.85
C GLY A 123 -1.55 6.19 17.03
N VAL A 124 -0.88 5.06 17.29
CA VAL A 124 -1.21 3.77 16.63
C VAL A 124 -2.62 3.30 17.01
N ILE A 125 -3.01 3.46 18.27
CA ILE A 125 -4.36 3.09 18.74
C ILE A 125 -5.41 3.99 18.09
N ASP A 126 -5.18 5.29 18.04
CA ASP A 126 -6.06 6.26 17.41
C ASP A 126 -6.26 5.97 15.91
N HIS A 127 -5.19 5.58 15.22
CA HIS A 127 -5.23 5.22 13.80
C HIS A 127 -5.45 3.72 13.54
N ALA A 128 -5.86 2.94 14.54
CA ALA A 128 -6.04 1.48 14.43
C ALA A 128 -6.99 1.10 13.28
N THR A 129 -8.06 1.86 13.08
CA THR A 129 -9.00 1.62 11.96
C THR A 129 -8.32 1.74 10.62
N ALA A 130 -7.54 2.79 10.40
CA ALA A 130 -6.78 2.98 9.15
C ALA A 130 -5.73 1.87 8.96
N LEU A 131 -5.05 1.46 10.04
CA LEU A 131 -4.09 0.36 10.03
C LEU A 131 -4.75 -0.96 9.63
N VAL A 132 -5.87 -1.32 10.26
CA VAL A 132 -6.58 -2.57 9.96
C VAL A 132 -7.13 -2.57 8.54
N VAL A 133 -7.76 -1.49 8.10
CA VAL A 133 -8.29 -1.38 6.74
C VAL A 133 -7.16 -1.43 5.71
N GLY A 134 -6.11 -0.65 5.87
CA GLY A 134 -4.96 -0.62 4.95
C GLY A 134 -4.27 -1.99 4.86
N HIS A 135 -4.07 -2.64 6.00
CA HIS A 135 -3.47 -3.98 6.04
C HIS A 135 -4.36 -5.05 5.41
N ALA A 136 -5.66 -5.05 5.71
CA ALA A 136 -6.62 -5.98 5.12
C ALA A 136 -6.70 -5.82 3.59
N LEU A 137 -6.74 -4.59 3.08
CA LEU A 137 -6.75 -4.32 1.64
C LEU A 137 -5.45 -4.76 0.96
N ALA A 138 -4.30 -4.55 1.60
CA ALA A 138 -3.02 -5.03 1.11
C ALA A 138 -3.01 -6.56 1.00
N LEU A 139 -3.42 -7.27 2.05
CA LEU A 139 -3.50 -8.74 2.05
C LEU A 139 -4.52 -9.27 1.05
N ALA A 140 -5.69 -8.64 0.91
CA ALA A 140 -6.70 -9.01 -0.08
C ALA A 140 -6.17 -8.86 -1.50
N SER A 141 -5.46 -7.78 -1.80
CA SER A 141 -4.82 -7.55 -3.11
C SER A 141 -3.78 -8.61 -3.44
N ILE A 142 -2.95 -9.00 -2.46
CA ILE A 142 -1.96 -10.08 -2.58
C ILE A 142 -2.66 -11.41 -2.83
N GLY A 143 -3.67 -11.75 -2.04
CA GLY A 143 -4.45 -12.98 -2.17
C GLY A 143 -5.11 -13.10 -3.54
N LEU A 144 -5.72 -12.02 -4.03
CA LEU A 144 -6.34 -12.00 -5.36
C LEU A 144 -5.31 -12.24 -6.49
N ARG A 145 -4.12 -11.62 -6.40
CA ARG A 145 -3.04 -11.82 -7.38
C ARG A 145 -2.56 -13.27 -7.40
N ILE A 146 -2.41 -13.92 -6.24
CA ILE A 146 -2.02 -15.33 -6.16
C ILE A 146 -3.08 -16.23 -6.79
N LEU A 147 -4.36 -15.98 -6.51
CA LEU A 147 -5.47 -16.78 -7.06
C LEU A 147 -5.55 -16.64 -8.58
N THR A 148 -5.42 -15.44 -9.13
CA THR A 148 -5.44 -15.21 -10.58
C THR A 148 -4.26 -15.84 -11.29
N ALA A 149 -3.05 -15.75 -10.71
CA ALA A 149 -1.85 -16.39 -11.25
C ALA A 149 -1.97 -17.92 -11.28
N SER A 150 -2.53 -18.53 -10.22
CA SER A 150 -2.72 -19.98 -10.15
C SER A 150 -3.81 -20.49 -11.11
N SER A 151 -4.83 -19.69 -11.40
CA SER A 151 -5.88 -20.02 -12.36
C SER A 151 -5.36 -20.02 -13.80
N ALA A 152 -4.51 -19.05 -14.15
CA ALA A 152 -3.87 -18.97 -15.46
C ALA A 152 -2.94 -20.20 -15.74
N ALA A 153 -2.25 -20.67 -14.70
CA ALA A 153 -1.37 -21.86 -14.82
C ALA A 153 -2.13 -23.20 -14.97
N ARG A 154 -3.43 -23.23 -14.65
CA ARG A 154 -4.27 -24.44 -14.72
C ARG A 154 -5.07 -24.58 -16.01
N SER A 155 -5.07 -23.60 -16.90
CA SER A 155 -5.70 -23.74 -18.21
C SER A 155 -4.86 -24.72 -19.04
N PRO A 156 -5.30 -26.00 -19.26
CA PRO A 156 -4.60 -26.90 -20.16
C PRO A 156 -4.71 -26.31 -21.56
N SER A 157 -3.60 -26.28 -22.27
CA SER A 157 -3.60 -26.05 -23.71
C SER A 157 -4.57 -27.04 -24.34
N ALA A 158 -5.72 -26.57 -24.76
CA ALA A 158 -6.64 -27.35 -25.59
C ALA A 158 -6.08 -27.32 -27.02
N ASP A 159 -4.91 -27.91 -27.16
CA ASP A 159 -4.30 -28.22 -28.46
C ASP A 159 -4.29 -29.73 -28.63
N VAL A 160 -5.38 -30.24 -29.27
CA VAL A 160 -5.38 -31.47 -30.04
C VAL A 160 -6.06 -31.20 -31.36
#